data_58c11443470945d02914c03bdac747e2
#
_entry.id   58c11443470945d02914c03bdac747e2
#
_cell.length_a   1.000
_cell.length_b   1.000
_cell.length_c   1.000
_cell.angle_alpha   90.00
_cell.angle_beta   90.00
_cell.angle_gamma   90.00
#
_symmetry.space_group_name_H-M   'P 1'
#
loop_
_entity.id
_entity.type
_entity.pdbx_description
1 polymer ?
#
loop_
_entity_poly.entity_id
_entity_poly.type
_entity_poly.pdbx_seq_one_letter_code
_entity_poly.pdbx_strand_id
1 'polypeptide(L)'
;MRTGKKLAGVLVAVAVASGGVYLALSPGGMGKERVDDSRPAVSAAVPAGWRLTFDPGFTGSQLNTSVWATCFVWAKPLVGCSNFGNSDELEWYLPSQDRVSDGILDLAAQGLPTAGSTRKGAAKEYSCRSGMITSYPSFHFRYGYVQVTARIPRASGLWSAFWLADVKRQWPPDIDILDHWGATDTGVFLHPAQGPQVGAHPNTADLAQGWHTFDLSWTASSLTWFIDGRPVMSTDSGVPHEPMYFIANLADYQAPATGGCHGSLLIKSVKVWQP
;
A
#
# COMPACT_ATOMS: atom_id res chain seq x y z
N MET A 1 52.57 45.43 -10.73
CA MET A 1 53.34 45.83 -9.50
C MET A 1 52.78 45.04 -8.32
N ARG A 2 53.67 44.43 -7.57
CA ARG A 2 53.57 43.68 -6.29
C ARG A 2 52.87 42.32 -6.36
N THR A 3 53.60 41.22 -6.50
CA THR A 3 54.46 40.46 -5.55
C THR A 3 53.65 40.04 -4.34
N GLY A 4 53.37 38.80 -4.07
CA GLY A 4 54.16 37.63 -3.86
C GLY A 4 53.81 37.09 -2.50
N LYS A 5 53.71 35.82 -2.32
CA LYS A 5 54.50 34.99 -1.41
C LYS A 5 53.89 33.61 -1.27
N LYS A 6 54.64 32.64 -1.74
CA LYS A 6 54.50 31.23 -1.42
C LYS A 6 54.97 31.02 0.01
N LEU A 7 54.26 30.23 0.79
CA LEU A 7 54.77 29.60 1.99
C LEU A 7 54.65 28.09 1.85
N ALA A 8 55.80 27.46 1.82
CA ALA A 8 55.99 26.03 1.89
C ALA A 8 55.91 25.60 3.37
N GLY A 9 55.15 24.58 3.67
CA GLY A 9 55.09 23.95 4.99
C GLY A 9 55.44 22.47 4.89
N VAL A 10 56.39 22.10 5.67
CA VAL A 10 57.22 20.91 5.78
C VAL A 10 56.39 19.64 6.04
N LEU A 11 56.72 18.60 5.28
CA LEU A 11 56.38 17.18 5.60
C LEU A 11 57.23 16.72 6.79
N VAL A 12 56.57 16.18 7.81
CA VAL A 12 57.20 15.30 8.80
C VAL A 12 56.57 13.91 8.65
N ALA A 13 57.39 13.01 8.12
CA ALA A 13 57.08 11.58 8.12
C ALA A 13 57.50 11.00 9.47
N VAL A 14 56.60 10.42 10.23
CA VAL A 14 56.90 9.53 11.35
C VAL A 14 56.42 8.13 10.98
N ALA A 15 57.40 7.27 10.71
CA ALA A 15 57.16 5.83 10.58
C ALA A 15 57.13 5.22 11.98
N VAL A 16 56.01 4.58 12.36
CA VAL A 16 56.00 3.66 13.50
C VAL A 16 55.48 2.33 12.98
N ALA A 17 56.36 1.36 12.95
CA ALA A 17 56.03 -0.03 12.72
C ALA A 17 55.55 -0.66 14.03
N SER A 18 54.39 -1.27 14.08
CA SER A 18 54.05 -2.33 15.04
C SER A 18 52.73 -3.01 14.68
N GLY A 19 52.79 -4.33 14.45
CA GLY A 19 51.84 -5.35 14.76
C GLY A 19 50.39 -5.16 14.26
N GLY A 20 50.12 -5.47 13.00
CA GLY A 20 48.76 -5.51 12.50
C GLY A 20 48.03 -6.78 12.93
N VAL A 21 47.01 -6.63 13.77
CA VAL A 21 45.95 -7.63 13.90
C VAL A 21 44.98 -7.42 12.71
N TYR A 22 44.96 -8.36 11.77
CA TYR A 22 43.96 -8.43 10.72
C TYR A 22 42.65 -8.87 11.36
N LEU A 23 41.79 -7.93 11.72
CA LEU A 23 40.36 -8.21 11.92
C LEU A 23 39.73 -8.41 10.54
N ALA A 24 39.44 -9.67 10.22
CA ALA A 24 38.58 -10.00 9.08
C ALA A 24 37.19 -9.37 9.35
N LEU A 25 36.87 -8.30 8.63
CA LEU A 25 35.51 -7.80 8.54
C LEU A 25 34.70 -8.85 7.78
N SER A 26 33.92 -9.63 8.51
CA SER A 26 32.84 -10.44 7.94
C SER A 26 31.91 -9.52 7.17
N PRO A 27 31.46 -9.90 5.94
CA PRO A 27 30.45 -9.12 5.25
C PRO A 27 29.22 -9.07 6.15
N GLY A 28 28.87 -7.87 6.59
CA GLY A 28 27.73 -7.62 7.44
C GLY A 28 26.47 -8.22 6.81
N GLY A 29 25.96 -9.28 7.41
CA GLY A 29 24.64 -9.75 7.13
C GLY A 29 23.68 -8.56 7.32
N MET A 30 22.85 -8.29 6.31
CA MET A 30 21.71 -7.38 6.45
C MET A 30 20.90 -7.88 7.65
N GLY A 31 21.06 -7.20 8.78
CA GLY A 31 20.26 -7.47 9.96
C GLY A 31 18.81 -7.39 9.53
N LYS A 32 18.09 -8.51 9.64
CA LYS A 32 16.63 -8.47 9.61
C LYS A 32 16.24 -7.52 10.73
N GLU A 33 15.80 -6.33 10.37
CA GLU A 33 15.21 -5.39 11.31
C GLU A 33 14.09 -6.16 12.04
N ARG A 34 14.26 -6.36 13.35
CA ARG A 34 13.22 -7.00 14.15
C ARG A 34 12.09 -6.02 14.25
N VAL A 35 11.10 -6.21 13.38
CA VAL A 35 9.82 -5.51 13.51
C VAL A 35 9.23 -5.98 14.83
N ASP A 36 8.88 -5.03 15.67
CA ASP A 36 8.14 -5.31 16.92
C ASP A 36 6.72 -5.77 16.54
N ASP A 37 6.55 -7.06 16.38
CA ASP A 37 5.28 -7.72 16.03
C ASP A 37 4.32 -7.77 17.24
N SER A 38 4.71 -7.19 18.38
CA SER A 38 4.01 -7.30 19.66
C SER A 38 2.92 -6.26 19.88
N ARG A 39 2.81 -5.21 19.03
CA ARG A 39 1.67 -4.28 19.12
C ARG A 39 0.43 -4.92 18.51
N PRO A 40 -0.58 -5.27 19.32
CA PRO A 40 -1.85 -5.70 18.75
C PRO A 40 -2.47 -4.54 17.99
N ALA A 41 -2.97 -4.83 16.79
CA ALA A 41 -3.80 -3.89 16.06
C ALA A 41 -5.05 -3.59 16.90
N VAL A 42 -5.31 -2.30 17.16
CA VAL A 42 -6.49 -1.85 17.92
C VAL A 42 -7.52 -1.37 16.90
N SER A 43 -8.68 -2.01 16.85
CA SER A 43 -9.77 -1.59 15.98
C SER A 43 -10.81 -0.76 16.73
N ALA A 44 -11.55 0.07 16.00
CA ALA A 44 -12.77 0.65 16.51
C ALA A 44 -13.84 -0.45 16.70
N ALA A 45 -14.82 -0.19 17.55
CA ALA A 45 -15.86 -1.16 17.81
C ALA A 45 -16.80 -1.27 16.60
N VAL A 46 -17.00 -2.49 16.11
CA VAL A 46 -18.06 -2.80 15.14
C VAL A 46 -19.42 -2.41 15.74
N PRO A 47 -20.31 -1.74 15.01
CA PRO A 47 -21.63 -1.36 15.53
C PRO A 47 -22.39 -2.58 16.05
N ALA A 48 -23.07 -2.42 17.19
CA ALA A 48 -23.82 -3.49 17.80
C ALA A 48 -24.93 -4.03 16.86
N GLY A 49 -25.06 -5.35 16.80
CA GLY A 49 -26.06 -6.03 15.96
C GLY A 49 -25.61 -6.29 14.52
N TRP A 50 -24.48 -5.76 14.08
CA TRP A 50 -23.95 -6.04 12.75
C TRP A 50 -23.31 -7.42 12.69
N ARG A 51 -23.48 -8.11 11.55
CA ARG A 51 -23.01 -9.47 11.33
C ARG A 51 -21.80 -9.49 10.41
N LEU A 52 -20.83 -10.33 10.72
CA LEU A 52 -19.69 -10.59 9.83
C LEU A 52 -20.18 -11.29 8.56
N THR A 53 -20.06 -10.64 7.41
CA THR A 53 -20.51 -11.12 6.10
C THR A 53 -19.37 -11.47 5.16
N PHE A 54 -18.15 -11.00 5.45
CA PHE A 54 -16.96 -11.30 4.67
C PHE A 54 -15.74 -11.40 5.58
N ASP A 55 -15.08 -12.55 5.56
CA ASP A 55 -13.80 -12.84 6.24
C ASP A 55 -13.15 -14.06 5.58
N PRO A 56 -12.65 -13.93 4.35
CA PRO A 56 -12.13 -15.09 3.61
C PRO A 56 -10.81 -15.61 4.17
N GLY A 57 -10.07 -14.77 4.93
CA GLY A 57 -8.72 -15.06 5.36
C GLY A 57 -7.72 -15.27 4.21
N PHE A 58 -6.47 -15.52 4.58
CA PHE A 58 -5.39 -15.84 3.63
C PHE A 58 -4.74 -17.17 4.03
N THR A 59 -5.49 -18.27 3.85
CA THR A 59 -5.06 -19.61 4.26
C THR A 59 -4.31 -20.33 3.14
N GLY A 60 -3.41 -21.27 3.52
CA GLY A 60 -2.62 -22.04 2.55
C GLY A 60 -1.40 -21.28 2.04
N SER A 61 -0.97 -21.60 0.82
CA SER A 61 0.24 -21.06 0.18
C SER A 61 -0.04 -20.31 -1.13
N GLN A 62 -1.32 -20.13 -1.48
CA GLN A 62 -1.74 -19.45 -2.69
C GLN A 62 -2.98 -18.60 -2.41
N LEU A 63 -3.11 -17.50 -3.16
CA LEU A 63 -4.30 -16.68 -3.12
C LEU A 63 -5.53 -17.46 -3.59
N ASN A 64 -6.62 -17.39 -2.85
CA ASN A 64 -7.88 -18.01 -3.25
C ASN A 64 -8.53 -17.20 -4.38
N THR A 65 -8.35 -17.65 -5.61
CA THR A 65 -8.86 -16.98 -6.82
C THR A 65 -10.38 -17.11 -7.03
N SER A 66 -11.07 -17.93 -6.23
CA SER A 66 -12.53 -17.92 -6.19
C SER A 66 -13.08 -16.72 -5.41
N VAL A 67 -12.26 -16.12 -4.55
CA VAL A 67 -12.60 -14.94 -3.75
C VAL A 67 -12.00 -13.67 -4.35
N TRP A 68 -10.74 -13.72 -4.73
CA TRP A 68 -9.96 -12.56 -5.11
C TRP A 68 -9.55 -12.60 -6.58
N ALA A 69 -9.79 -11.53 -7.31
CA ALA A 69 -9.11 -11.28 -8.57
C ALA A 69 -7.86 -10.44 -8.34
N THR A 70 -6.90 -10.53 -9.28
CA THR A 70 -5.58 -9.91 -9.20
C THR A 70 -5.39 -8.84 -10.27
N CYS A 71 -6.50 -8.26 -10.73
CA CYS A 71 -6.53 -7.24 -11.77
C CYS A 71 -7.75 -6.36 -11.62
N PHE A 72 -7.65 -5.11 -12.02
CA PHE A 72 -8.79 -4.21 -12.09
C PHE A 72 -9.83 -4.72 -13.08
N VAL A 73 -11.10 -4.56 -12.74
CA VAL A 73 -12.23 -5.02 -13.57
C VAL A 73 -12.39 -4.27 -14.90
N TRP A 74 -11.79 -3.10 -15.01
CA TRP A 74 -11.72 -2.32 -16.25
C TRP A 74 -10.52 -2.66 -17.12
N ALA A 75 -9.57 -3.45 -16.61
CA ALA A 75 -8.48 -3.98 -17.42
C ALA A 75 -9.02 -5.07 -18.36
N LYS A 76 -8.43 -5.16 -19.55
CA LYS A 76 -8.71 -6.31 -20.42
C LYS A 76 -8.14 -7.56 -19.76
N PRO A 77 -8.72 -8.76 -20.03
CA PRO A 77 -8.20 -10.02 -19.48
C PRO A 77 -6.86 -10.36 -20.13
N LEU A 78 -5.81 -9.77 -19.56
CA LEU A 78 -4.40 -10.02 -19.88
C LEU A 78 -3.77 -10.70 -18.67
N VAL A 79 -2.63 -11.32 -18.88
CA VAL A 79 -1.77 -11.74 -17.76
C VAL A 79 -1.16 -10.49 -17.16
N GLY A 80 -1.79 -9.96 -16.10
CA GLY A 80 -1.41 -8.72 -15.46
C GLY A 80 -2.19 -7.49 -15.95
N CYS A 81 -2.05 -6.40 -15.23
CA CYS A 81 -2.73 -5.13 -15.52
C CYS A 81 -2.03 -3.95 -14.83
N SER A 82 -2.51 -2.74 -15.15
CA SER A 82 -2.20 -1.51 -14.44
C SER A 82 -3.49 -0.72 -14.25
N ASN A 83 -3.46 0.32 -13.43
CA ASN A 83 -4.56 1.27 -13.35
C ASN A 83 -4.50 2.23 -14.54
N PHE A 84 -5.12 1.84 -15.62
CA PHE A 84 -5.10 2.60 -16.88
C PHE A 84 -5.75 3.99 -16.82
N GLY A 85 -6.35 4.34 -15.70
CA GLY A 85 -6.92 5.67 -15.45
C GLY A 85 -5.91 6.65 -14.89
N ASN A 86 -4.81 6.15 -14.31
CA ASN A 86 -3.78 6.96 -13.69
C ASN A 86 -2.48 6.88 -14.50
N SER A 87 -2.01 8.02 -15.03
CA SER A 87 -0.77 8.10 -15.81
C SER A 87 0.49 8.05 -14.96
N ASP A 88 0.36 8.26 -13.65
CA ASP A 88 1.47 8.41 -12.73
C ASP A 88 1.92 7.07 -12.12
N GLU A 89 1.11 6.00 -12.27
CA GLU A 89 1.46 4.67 -11.84
C GLU A 89 2.43 3.98 -12.80
N LEU A 90 3.51 3.43 -12.26
CA LEU A 90 4.63 2.86 -13.00
C LEU A 90 4.73 1.34 -12.93
N GLU A 91 3.83 0.70 -12.16
CA GLU A 91 3.79 -0.73 -11.97
C GLU A 91 2.90 -1.47 -12.97
N TRP A 92 3.20 -2.74 -13.13
CA TRP A 92 2.35 -3.75 -13.74
C TRP A 92 1.99 -4.80 -12.70
N TYR A 93 0.71 -4.90 -12.34
CA TYR A 93 0.23 -5.87 -11.37
C TYR A 93 0.24 -7.27 -11.97
N LEU A 94 0.82 -8.22 -11.23
CA LEU A 94 0.95 -9.61 -11.64
C LEU A 94 0.49 -10.53 -10.51
N PRO A 95 -0.24 -11.64 -10.81
CA PRO A 95 -0.64 -12.63 -9.81
C PRO A 95 0.54 -13.24 -9.03
N SER A 96 1.74 -13.25 -9.62
CA SER A 96 2.97 -13.75 -8.95
C SER A 96 3.48 -12.83 -7.84
N GLN A 97 2.93 -11.62 -7.74
CA GLN A 97 3.25 -10.65 -6.70
C GLN A 97 2.27 -10.71 -5.53
N ASP A 98 1.21 -11.51 -5.64
CA ASP A 98 0.20 -11.76 -4.61
C ASP A 98 0.53 -13.06 -3.89
N ARG A 99 1.38 -13.00 -2.87
CA ARG A 99 1.96 -14.16 -2.19
C ARG A 99 1.23 -14.42 -0.88
N VAL A 100 0.89 -15.66 -0.63
CA VAL A 100 0.24 -16.06 0.63
C VAL A 100 1.15 -17.00 1.41
N SER A 101 1.41 -16.68 2.68
CA SER A 101 2.08 -17.55 3.63
C SER A 101 1.68 -17.20 5.07
N ASP A 102 1.58 -18.20 5.92
CA ASP A 102 1.34 -18.04 7.36
C ASP A 102 0.10 -17.18 7.71
N GLY A 103 -0.93 -17.25 6.90
CA GLY A 103 -2.16 -16.46 7.09
C GLY A 103 -2.05 -14.98 6.68
N ILE A 104 -1.01 -14.63 5.93
CA ILE A 104 -0.73 -13.26 5.49
C ILE A 104 -0.68 -13.23 3.96
N LEU A 105 -1.30 -12.21 3.38
CA LEU A 105 -1.09 -11.82 1.99
C LEU A 105 0.02 -10.78 1.93
N ASP A 106 1.00 -11.01 1.07
CA ASP A 106 2.07 -10.10 0.70
C ASP A 106 1.84 -9.59 -0.73
N LEU A 107 1.42 -8.34 -0.86
CA LEU A 107 1.45 -7.63 -2.14
C LEU A 107 2.85 -7.06 -2.31
N ALA A 108 3.66 -7.75 -3.11
CA ALA A 108 5.08 -7.47 -3.24
C ALA A 108 5.37 -6.56 -4.44
N ALA A 109 6.07 -5.45 -4.21
CA ALA A 109 6.59 -4.58 -5.25
C ALA A 109 8.08 -4.89 -5.51
N GLN A 110 8.46 -5.00 -6.78
CA GLN A 110 9.82 -5.29 -7.20
C GLN A 110 10.20 -4.46 -8.43
N GLY A 111 11.33 -3.76 -8.37
CA GLY A 111 11.91 -2.98 -9.46
C GLY A 111 12.48 -3.87 -10.57
N LEU A 112 11.63 -4.68 -11.17
CA LEU A 112 11.96 -5.54 -12.28
C LEU A 112 11.13 -5.14 -13.50
N PRO A 113 11.77 -4.73 -14.61
CA PRO A 113 11.06 -4.41 -15.83
C PRO A 113 10.16 -5.56 -16.29
N THR A 114 8.98 -5.22 -16.73
CA THR A 114 8.01 -6.21 -17.22
C THR A 114 7.23 -5.68 -18.40
N ALA A 115 7.03 -6.55 -19.38
CA ALA A 115 6.19 -6.24 -20.51
C ALA A 115 4.72 -6.21 -20.09
N GLY A 116 4.03 -5.17 -20.48
CA GLY A 116 2.60 -4.98 -20.30
C GLY A 116 1.99 -4.28 -21.50
N SER A 117 0.86 -3.62 -21.29
CA SER A 117 0.19 -2.87 -22.34
C SER A 117 -0.41 -1.57 -21.82
N THR A 118 -0.62 -0.63 -22.71
CA THR A 118 -1.44 0.55 -22.45
C THR A 118 -2.93 0.16 -22.46
N ARG A 119 -3.80 1.07 -22.00
CA ARG A 119 -5.26 0.90 -22.08
C ARG A 119 -5.77 0.61 -23.51
N LYS A 120 -5.07 1.14 -24.52
CA LYS A 120 -5.39 0.93 -25.94
C LYS A 120 -4.83 -0.40 -26.48
N GLY A 121 -4.08 -1.16 -25.67
CA GLY A 121 -3.49 -2.44 -26.04
C GLY A 121 -2.13 -2.33 -26.74
N ALA A 122 -1.51 -1.14 -26.83
CA ALA A 122 -0.15 -1.02 -27.32
C ALA A 122 0.84 -1.57 -26.30
N ALA A 123 1.91 -2.24 -26.75
CA ALA A 123 2.95 -2.72 -25.87
C ALA A 123 3.60 -1.56 -25.09
N LYS A 124 3.84 -1.79 -23.80
CA LYS A 124 4.52 -0.85 -22.90
C LYS A 124 5.37 -1.66 -21.92
N GLU A 125 6.58 -1.20 -21.65
CA GLU A 125 7.39 -1.71 -20.56
C GLU A 125 7.12 -0.89 -19.30
N TYR A 126 6.90 -1.59 -18.19
CA TYR A 126 6.72 -1.03 -16.87
C TYR A 126 7.98 -1.30 -16.04
N SER A 127 8.41 -0.32 -15.26
CA SER A 127 9.64 -0.43 -14.46
C SER A 127 9.47 -1.26 -13.19
N CYS A 128 8.23 -1.51 -12.79
CA CYS A 128 7.87 -2.15 -11.53
C CYS A 128 6.86 -3.27 -11.75
N ARG A 129 7.06 -4.40 -11.06
CA ARG A 129 6.04 -5.43 -10.85
C ARG A 129 5.44 -5.24 -9.48
N SER A 130 4.13 -5.34 -9.36
CA SER A 130 3.46 -5.21 -8.07
C SER A 130 2.26 -6.12 -7.92
N GLY A 131 1.69 -6.16 -6.71
CA GLY A 131 0.52 -6.96 -6.36
C GLY A 131 -0.73 -6.12 -6.11
N MET A 132 -1.88 -6.71 -6.41
CA MET A 132 -3.20 -6.18 -6.09
C MET A 132 -4.23 -7.28 -5.93
N ILE A 133 -5.23 -7.05 -5.10
CA ILE A 133 -6.41 -7.92 -5.00
C ILE A 133 -7.70 -7.10 -5.07
N THR A 134 -8.75 -7.75 -5.55
CA THR A 134 -10.11 -7.17 -5.51
C THR A 134 -11.14 -8.25 -5.21
N SER A 135 -12.16 -7.90 -4.41
CA SER A 135 -13.27 -8.78 -4.08
C SER A 135 -14.36 -8.84 -5.18
N TYR A 136 -14.18 -8.13 -6.29
CA TYR A 136 -15.19 -7.98 -7.33
C TYR A 136 -15.85 -9.30 -7.79
N PRO A 137 -15.14 -10.43 -7.99
CA PRO A 137 -15.79 -11.64 -8.47
C PRO A 137 -16.68 -12.33 -7.45
N SER A 138 -16.54 -12.04 -6.15
CA SER A 138 -17.13 -12.83 -5.07
C SER A 138 -17.97 -12.05 -4.09
N PHE A 139 -17.65 -10.79 -3.83
CA PHE A 139 -18.27 -10.04 -2.75
C PHE A 139 -18.45 -8.56 -3.09
N HIS A 140 -19.71 -8.14 -3.07
CA HIS A 140 -20.13 -6.76 -3.18
C HIS A 140 -21.05 -6.43 -2.00
N PHE A 141 -20.99 -5.21 -1.52
CA PHE A 141 -21.83 -4.80 -0.40
C PHE A 141 -22.22 -3.33 -0.51
N ARG A 142 -23.30 -2.98 0.15
CA ARG A 142 -23.74 -1.61 0.33
C ARG A 142 -23.97 -1.41 1.81
N TYR A 143 -23.31 -0.41 2.35
CA TYR A 143 -23.20 -0.15 3.78
C TYR A 143 -22.55 -1.30 4.55
N GLY A 144 -21.71 -0.98 5.47
CA GLY A 144 -20.97 -1.96 6.24
C GLY A 144 -19.87 -1.30 7.08
N TYR A 145 -19.32 -2.08 7.98
CA TYR A 145 -18.08 -1.77 8.66
C TYR A 145 -16.98 -2.60 8.02
N VAL A 146 -16.04 -1.92 7.37
CA VAL A 146 -14.86 -2.55 6.76
C VAL A 146 -13.71 -2.43 7.70
N GLN A 147 -12.94 -3.50 7.87
CA GLN A 147 -11.70 -3.50 8.63
C GLN A 147 -10.61 -4.19 7.84
N VAL A 148 -9.49 -3.50 7.69
CA VAL A 148 -8.25 -4.06 7.14
C VAL A 148 -7.19 -4.08 8.23
N THR A 149 -6.57 -5.24 8.47
CA THR A 149 -5.40 -5.33 9.34
C THR A 149 -4.17 -5.52 8.45
N ALA A 150 -3.28 -4.55 8.46
CA ALA A 150 -2.14 -4.53 7.55
C ALA A 150 -0.88 -3.91 8.19
N ARG A 151 0.26 -4.15 7.53
CA ARG A 151 1.52 -3.46 7.75
C ARG A 151 1.96 -2.79 6.45
N ILE A 152 2.14 -1.48 6.50
CA ILE A 152 2.48 -0.66 5.35
C ILE A 152 3.99 -0.72 5.09
N PRO A 153 4.46 -0.79 3.84
CA PRO A 153 5.89 -0.74 3.54
C PRO A 153 6.49 0.64 3.86
N ARG A 154 7.69 0.66 4.44
CA ARG A 154 8.49 1.88 4.55
C ARG A 154 9.31 2.06 3.27
N ALA A 155 8.70 2.58 2.22
CA ALA A 155 9.39 2.75 0.95
C ALA A 155 8.95 4.04 0.25
N SER A 156 9.93 4.88 -0.07
CA SER A 156 9.71 6.06 -0.90
C SER A 156 9.29 5.62 -2.32
N GLY A 157 8.28 6.27 -2.87
CA GLY A 157 7.77 6.00 -4.23
C GLY A 157 6.66 4.95 -4.29
N LEU A 158 6.46 4.15 -3.24
CA LEU A 158 5.31 3.23 -3.18
C LEU A 158 4.06 3.93 -2.62
N TRP A 159 2.92 3.49 -3.11
CA TRP A 159 1.60 3.94 -2.70
C TRP A 159 0.75 2.72 -2.34
N SER A 160 0.50 2.55 -1.05
CA SER A 160 -0.39 1.52 -0.53
C SER A 160 -1.81 2.05 -0.48
N ALA A 161 -2.76 1.34 -1.06
CA ALA A 161 -4.16 1.73 -1.09
C ALA A 161 -5.09 0.61 -0.62
N PHE A 162 -6.11 0.99 0.18
CA PHE A 162 -7.30 0.20 0.49
C PHE A 162 -8.51 1.04 0.14
N TRP A 163 -9.36 0.58 -0.75
CA TRP A 163 -10.45 1.38 -1.24
C TRP A 163 -11.67 0.57 -1.71
N LEU A 164 -12.78 1.25 -1.88
CA LEU A 164 -14.02 0.68 -2.39
C LEU A 164 -14.37 1.36 -3.72
N ALA A 165 -14.73 0.56 -4.72
CA ALA A 165 -15.13 1.02 -6.03
C ALA A 165 -16.54 0.55 -6.39
N ASP A 166 -17.24 1.34 -7.22
CA ASP A 166 -18.61 1.04 -7.68
C ASP A 166 -18.64 -0.21 -8.58
N VAL A 167 -19.56 -1.13 -8.28
CA VAL A 167 -19.77 -2.36 -9.06
C VAL A 167 -20.16 -2.10 -10.51
N LYS A 168 -20.72 -0.93 -10.82
CA LYS A 168 -21.03 -0.51 -12.19
C LYS A 168 -19.82 -0.06 -12.99
N ARG A 169 -18.63 -0.06 -12.35
CA ARG A 169 -17.35 0.39 -12.95
C ARG A 169 -17.38 1.87 -13.33
N GLN A 170 -18.12 2.66 -12.61
CA GLN A 170 -18.12 4.12 -12.74
C GLN A 170 -17.10 4.71 -11.76
N TRP A 171 -16.42 5.74 -12.18
CA TRP A 171 -15.57 6.55 -11.32
C TRP A 171 -15.77 8.03 -11.63
N PRO A 172 -16.02 8.87 -10.66
CA PRO A 172 -16.39 8.49 -9.28
C PRO A 172 -17.78 7.83 -9.20
N PRO A 173 -18.22 7.22 -8.10
CA PRO A 173 -17.67 7.33 -6.75
C PRO A 173 -16.63 6.26 -6.40
N ASP A 174 -15.75 6.61 -5.46
CA ASP A 174 -14.96 5.66 -4.67
C ASP A 174 -14.79 6.15 -3.21
N ILE A 175 -14.35 5.26 -2.34
CA ILE A 175 -14.05 5.56 -0.94
C ILE A 175 -12.66 5.01 -0.63
N ASP A 176 -11.68 5.88 -0.41
CA ASP A 176 -10.33 5.49 -0.03
C ASP A 176 -10.26 5.32 1.49
N ILE A 177 -10.20 4.06 1.93
CA ILE A 177 -10.06 3.71 3.35
C ILE A 177 -8.68 4.10 3.83
N LEU A 178 -7.69 3.95 2.97
CA LEU A 178 -6.32 4.38 3.15
C LEU A 178 -5.68 4.64 1.80
N ASP A 179 -5.03 5.78 1.70
CA ASP A 179 -3.95 6.06 0.77
C ASP A 179 -2.70 6.40 1.57
N HIS A 180 -1.59 5.73 1.29
CA HIS A 180 -0.33 6.00 1.98
C HIS A 180 0.82 6.09 0.98
N TRP A 181 1.38 7.30 0.85
CA TRP A 181 2.45 7.61 -0.09
C TRP A 181 3.80 7.69 0.62
N GLY A 182 4.74 6.91 0.11
CA GLY A 182 6.10 6.90 0.64
C GLY A 182 6.19 6.42 2.07
N ALA A 183 6.81 7.21 2.96
CA ALA A 183 7.08 6.80 4.33
C ALA A 183 6.18 7.48 5.38
N THR A 184 5.48 8.55 5.04
CA THR A 184 4.86 9.42 6.07
C THR A 184 3.56 10.11 5.65
N ASP A 185 3.22 10.13 4.37
CA ASP A 185 2.00 10.80 3.92
C ASP A 185 0.83 9.82 3.89
N THR A 186 -0.20 10.13 4.65
CA THR A 186 -1.40 9.29 4.78
C THR A 186 -2.62 10.13 4.45
N GLY A 187 -3.48 9.59 3.60
CA GLY A 187 -4.76 10.17 3.25
C GLY A 187 -5.93 9.21 3.44
N VAL A 188 -7.10 9.77 3.65
CA VAL A 188 -8.39 9.09 3.56
C VAL A 188 -9.32 9.99 2.77
N PHE A 189 -10.05 9.44 1.79
CA PHE A 189 -10.82 10.27 0.87
C PHE A 189 -12.18 9.68 0.52
N LEU A 190 -13.06 10.55 0.08
CA LEU A 190 -14.28 10.23 -0.63
C LEU A 190 -14.29 11.03 -1.93
N HIS A 191 -14.36 10.35 -3.06
CA HIS A 191 -14.67 10.93 -4.36
C HIS A 191 -16.15 10.66 -4.65
N PRO A 192 -17.05 11.61 -4.35
CA PRO A 192 -18.49 11.37 -4.51
C PRO A 192 -18.88 11.40 -6.00
N ALA A 193 -19.97 10.72 -6.36
CA ALA A 193 -20.49 10.76 -7.73
C ALA A 193 -20.86 12.19 -8.19
N GLN A 194 -21.17 13.07 -7.24
CA GLN A 194 -21.45 14.50 -7.48
C GLN A 194 -20.93 15.33 -6.30
N GLY A 195 -20.38 16.48 -6.61
CA GLY A 195 -19.82 17.40 -5.62
C GLY A 195 -18.30 17.31 -5.49
N PRO A 196 -17.73 18.08 -4.57
CA PRO A 196 -16.30 18.10 -4.36
C PRO A 196 -15.83 16.85 -3.61
N GLN A 197 -14.59 16.44 -3.88
CA GLN A 197 -13.87 15.48 -3.06
C GLN A 197 -13.82 15.94 -1.59
N VAL A 198 -13.97 15.00 -0.68
CA VAL A 198 -13.77 15.21 0.77
C VAL A 198 -12.62 14.33 1.22
N GLY A 199 -11.73 14.84 2.05
CA GLY A 199 -10.59 14.06 2.51
C GLY A 199 -9.87 14.69 3.68
N ALA A 200 -9.01 13.90 4.30
CA ALA A 200 -8.13 14.31 5.37
C ALA A 200 -6.76 13.66 5.25
N HIS A 201 -5.73 14.37 5.70
CA HIS A 201 -4.38 13.84 5.88
C HIS A 201 -4.09 13.71 7.38
N PRO A 202 -4.46 12.58 8.00
CA PRO A 202 -4.26 12.40 9.43
C PRO A 202 -2.77 12.27 9.76
N ASN A 203 -2.35 12.90 10.84
CA ASN A 203 -1.02 12.67 11.41
C ASN A 203 -1.05 11.31 12.13
N THR A 204 -0.42 10.31 11.53
CA THR A 204 -0.37 8.95 12.04
C THR A 204 0.98 8.66 12.70
N ALA A 205 1.00 7.61 13.54
CA ALA A 205 2.25 6.94 13.88
C ALA A 205 2.90 6.35 12.61
N ASP A 206 4.14 5.91 12.72
CA ASP A 206 4.83 5.21 11.64
C ASP A 206 4.14 3.88 11.32
N LEU A 207 3.36 3.86 10.25
CA LEU A 207 2.56 2.72 9.81
C LEU A 207 3.38 1.54 9.29
N ALA A 208 4.70 1.70 9.15
CA ALA A 208 5.61 0.60 8.85
C ALA A 208 6.07 -0.17 10.12
N GLN A 209 5.72 0.32 11.31
CA GLN A 209 6.08 -0.26 12.60
C GLN A 209 4.92 -1.09 13.17
N GLY A 210 4.91 -2.38 12.87
CA GLY A 210 3.90 -3.29 13.40
C GLY A 210 2.64 -3.41 12.54
N TRP A 211 1.60 -3.95 13.15
CA TRP A 211 0.30 -4.14 12.52
C TRP A 211 -0.66 -3.02 12.93
N HIS A 212 -1.36 -2.48 11.97
CA HIS A 212 -2.35 -1.42 12.14
C HIS A 212 -3.72 -1.85 11.63
N THR A 213 -4.77 -1.22 12.12
CA THR A 213 -6.11 -1.35 11.55
C THR A 213 -6.51 -0.07 10.82
N PHE A 214 -7.13 -0.28 9.66
CA PHE A 214 -7.72 0.76 8.83
C PHE A 214 -9.20 0.41 8.67
N ASP A 215 -10.06 1.22 9.28
CA ASP A 215 -11.46 0.87 9.35
C ASP A 215 -12.32 1.96 8.70
N LEU A 216 -13.44 1.53 8.12
CA LEU A 216 -14.48 2.40 7.57
C LEU A 216 -15.84 1.99 8.10
N SER A 217 -16.54 2.90 8.76
CA SER A 217 -17.98 2.78 9.00
C SER A 217 -18.74 3.48 7.89
N TRP A 218 -19.47 2.72 7.08
CA TRP A 218 -20.28 3.22 5.99
C TRP A 218 -21.74 2.91 6.25
N THR A 219 -22.51 3.94 6.53
CA THR A 219 -23.96 3.87 6.74
C THR A 219 -24.71 4.56 5.58
N ALA A 220 -26.04 4.53 5.61
CA ALA A 220 -26.83 5.26 4.62
C ALA A 220 -26.70 6.79 4.73
N SER A 221 -26.23 7.32 5.86
CA SER A 221 -26.20 8.74 6.14
C SER A 221 -24.82 9.31 6.43
N SER A 222 -23.79 8.45 6.60
CA SER A 222 -22.47 8.93 7.00
C SER A 222 -21.37 7.93 6.65
N LEU A 223 -20.16 8.46 6.53
CA LEU A 223 -18.91 7.74 6.50
C LEU A 223 -18.04 8.18 7.67
N THR A 224 -17.36 7.25 8.32
CA THR A 224 -16.34 7.56 9.34
C THR A 224 -15.15 6.64 9.16
N TRP A 225 -13.96 7.21 9.03
CA TRP A 225 -12.69 6.51 8.90
C TRP A 225 -11.99 6.42 10.24
N PHE A 226 -11.32 5.30 10.49
CA PHE A 226 -10.53 5.10 11.70
C PHE A 226 -9.16 4.51 11.34
N ILE A 227 -8.15 4.91 12.10
CA ILE A 227 -6.82 4.28 12.10
C ILE A 227 -6.51 3.89 13.54
N ASP A 228 -6.19 2.63 13.78
CA ASP A 228 -5.95 2.06 15.11
C ASP A 228 -7.07 2.40 16.12
N GLY A 229 -8.32 2.26 15.67
CA GLY A 229 -9.51 2.50 16.47
C GLY A 229 -9.82 3.98 16.75
N ARG A 230 -9.02 4.91 16.23
CA ARG A 230 -9.23 6.36 16.42
C ARG A 230 -9.89 6.94 15.17
N PRO A 231 -11.00 7.69 15.32
CA PRO A 231 -11.60 8.36 14.19
C PRO A 231 -10.65 9.45 13.64
N VAL A 232 -10.44 9.44 12.32
CA VAL A 232 -9.56 10.40 11.64
C VAL A 232 -10.32 11.34 10.71
N MET A 233 -11.50 10.92 10.23
CA MET A 233 -12.38 11.73 9.40
C MET A 233 -13.82 11.25 9.52
N SER A 234 -14.78 12.14 9.30
CA SER A 234 -16.21 11.80 9.16
C SER A 234 -16.89 12.76 8.19
N THR A 235 -17.85 12.27 7.41
CA THR A 235 -18.70 13.09 6.55
C THR A 235 -20.11 12.51 6.43
N ASP A 236 -21.09 13.37 6.26
CA ASP A 236 -22.48 13.05 5.88
C ASP A 236 -22.81 13.54 4.46
N SER A 237 -21.84 14.18 3.80
CA SER A 237 -22.00 14.70 2.45
C SER A 237 -21.43 13.75 1.42
N GLY A 238 -22.15 13.56 0.30
CA GLY A 238 -21.71 12.77 -0.85
C GLY A 238 -21.63 11.27 -0.60
N VAL A 239 -22.24 10.76 0.46
CA VAL A 239 -22.22 9.34 0.82
C VAL A 239 -22.72 8.49 -0.34
N PRO A 240 -21.94 7.51 -0.85
CA PRO A 240 -22.39 6.62 -1.91
C PRO A 240 -23.51 5.70 -1.45
N HIS A 241 -24.46 5.43 -2.37
CA HIS A 241 -25.57 4.52 -2.14
C HIS A 241 -25.55 3.31 -3.09
N GLU A 242 -24.54 3.21 -3.92
CA GLU A 242 -24.34 2.08 -4.83
C GLU A 242 -23.61 0.94 -4.11
N PRO A 243 -23.86 -0.33 -4.48
CA PRO A 243 -23.01 -1.43 -4.04
C PRO A 243 -21.58 -1.21 -4.50
N MET A 244 -20.63 -1.51 -3.61
CA MET A 244 -19.21 -1.38 -3.88
C MET A 244 -18.46 -2.69 -3.60
N TYR A 245 -17.25 -2.80 -4.07
CA TYR A 245 -16.35 -3.91 -3.81
C TYR A 245 -14.99 -3.40 -3.34
N PHE A 246 -14.25 -4.23 -2.63
CA PHE A 246 -12.97 -3.89 -2.03
C PHE A 246 -11.82 -4.10 -3.01
N ILE A 247 -10.85 -3.19 -2.95
CA ILE A 247 -9.56 -3.28 -3.65
C ILE A 247 -8.44 -3.00 -2.64
N ALA A 248 -7.35 -3.75 -2.75
CA ALA A 248 -6.07 -3.43 -2.14
C ALA A 248 -4.98 -3.51 -3.21
N ASN A 249 -4.12 -2.51 -3.25
CA ASN A 249 -3.00 -2.50 -4.18
C ASN A 249 -1.77 -1.79 -3.61
N LEU A 250 -0.61 -2.14 -4.16
CA LEU A 250 0.64 -1.47 -3.89
C LEU A 250 1.16 -0.86 -5.20
N ALA A 251 0.86 0.43 -5.42
CA ALA A 251 1.28 1.17 -6.61
C ALA A 251 2.71 1.71 -6.48
N ASP A 252 3.32 2.01 -7.60
CA ASP A 252 4.56 2.78 -7.72
C ASP A 252 4.26 4.06 -8.50
N TYR A 253 4.28 5.22 -7.83
CA TYR A 253 3.82 6.49 -8.39
C TYR A 253 4.94 7.47 -8.74
N GLN A 254 6.16 7.18 -8.35
CA GLN A 254 7.31 8.01 -8.69
C GLN A 254 8.50 7.13 -9.03
N ALA A 255 9.14 7.39 -10.18
CA ALA A 255 10.47 6.88 -10.42
C ALA A 255 11.39 7.41 -9.29
N PRO A 256 11.85 6.58 -8.39
CA PRO A 256 12.52 7.07 -7.21
C PRO A 256 13.88 7.64 -7.57
N ALA A 257 14.12 8.85 -7.09
CA ALA A 257 15.48 9.37 -7.05
C ALA A 257 16.40 8.47 -6.21
N THR A 258 15.84 7.68 -5.28
CA THR A 258 16.59 6.81 -4.38
C THR A 258 15.70 5.67 -3.88
N GLY A 259 15.92 4.44 -4.36
CA GLY A 259 15.35 3.26 -3.71
C GLY A 259 14.62 2.26 -4.57
N GLY A 260 14.09 2.64 -5.70
CA GLY A 260 13.41 1.72 -6.62
C GLY A 260 12.05 1.21 -6.07
N CYS A 261 11.30 0.54 -6.90
CA CYS A 261 10.10 -0.19 -6.54
C CYS A 261 10.48 -1.44 -5.72
N HIS A 262 10.58 -1.31 -4.40
CA HIS A 262 10.84 -2.42 -3.48
C HIS A 262 10.07 -2.26 -2.19
N GLY A 263 9.18 -3.20 -1.90
CA GLY A 263 8.41 -3.21 -0.66
C GLY A 263 7.36 -4.30 -0.64
N SER A 264 6.74 -4.45 0.52
CA SER A 264 5.67 -5.43 0.77
C SER A 264 4.56 -4.77 1.56
N LEU A 265 3.37 -4.71 0.99
CA LEU A 265 2.15 -4.42 1.73
C LEU A 265 1.62 -5.74 2.28
N LEU A 266 1.75 -5.94 3.58
CA LEU A 266 1.33 -7.16 4.24
C LEU A 266 -0.08 -7.00 4.78
N ILE A 267 -1.00 -7.91 4.41
CA ILE A 267 -2.39 -7.87 4.83
C ILE A 267 -2.72 -9.16 5.60
N LYS A 268 -3.14 -9.00 6.85
CA LYS A 268 -3.52 -10.10 7.73
C LYS A 268 -4.98 -10.47 7.60
N SER A 269 -5.85 -9.48 7.42
CA SER A 269 -7.28 -9.71 7.23
C SER A 269 -7.97 -8.56 6.51
N VAL A 270 -9.03 -8.88 5.80
CA VAL A 270 -10.04 -7.95 5.27
C VAL A 270 -11.39 -8.49 5.72
N LYS A 271 -12.10 -7.71 6.54
CA LYS A 271 -13.38 -8.11 7.13
C LYS A 271 -14.46 -7.09 6.84
N VAL A 272 -15.67 -7.56 6.60
CA VAL A 272 -16.84 -6.68 6.45
C VAL A 272 -17.97 -7.20 7.31
N TRP A 273 -18.55 -6.29 8.10
CA TRP A 273 -19.81 -6.52 8.84
C TRP A 273 -20.90 -5.66 8.23
N GLN A 274 -22.12 -6.19 8.21
CA GLN A 274 -23.30 -5.51 7.71
C GLN A 274 -24.44 -5.53 8.75
N PRO A 275 -25.35 -4.55 8.69
CA PRO A 275 -26.51 -4.49 9.59
C PRO A 275 -27.35 -5.75 9.63
#